data_10547ece6d077153bcdafc3e69df5dca
#
_entry.id   10547ece6d077153bcdafc3e69df5dca
#
_cell.length_a   1.000
_cell.length_b   1.000
_cell.length_c   1.000
_cell.angle_alpha   90.00
_cell.angle_beta   90.00
_cell.angle_gamma   90.00
#
_symmetry.space_group_name_H-M   'P 1'
#
loop_
_entity.id
_entity.type
_entity.pdbx_description
1 polymer ?
#
loop_
_entity_poly.entity_id
_entity_poly.type
_entity_poly.pdbx_seq_one_letter_code
_entity_poly.pdbx_strand_id
1 'polypeptide(L)'
;MMQDTNQDNMQQLVAEIAKALVDDPQAVEVQAVARDENTVLRLRVASADVGKVIGKQGRTARSMRTILSAVSMKLHHRYTLDILEEDEAGRPADS
;
A
#
# COMPACT_ATOMS: atom_id res chain seq x y z
N MET A 1 8.65 -2.59 25.05
CA MET A 1 7.93 -1.81 24.08
C MET A 1 7.18 -2.66 23.08
N MET A 2 5.96 -2.30 22.84
CA MET A 2 5.12 -3.07 21.96
C MET A 2 5.36 -2.65 20.52
N GLN A 3 5.62 -3.61 19.68
CA GLN A 3 5.71 -3.36 18.27
C GLN A 3 4.38 -3.72 17.64
N ASP A 4 3.92 -2.91 16.70
CA ASP A 4 2.66 -3.21 16.03
C ASP A 4 2.89 -4.25 14.95
N THR A 5 2.86 -5.52 15.36
CA THR A 5 3.12 -6.63 14.46
C THR A 5 2.10 -6.68 13.32
N ASN A 6 0.85 -6.32 13.61
CA ASN A 6 -0.18 -6.32 12.56
C ASN A 6 0.14 -5.28 11.49
N GLN A 7 0.58 -4.11 11.90
CA GLN A 7 0.95 -3.08 10.93
C GLN A 7 2.13 -3.53 10.09
N ASP A 8 3.15 -4.11 10.73
CA ASP A 8 4.31 -4.61 10.00
C ASP A 8 3.90 -5.69 9.00
N ASN A 9 3.02 -6.59 9.41
CA ASN A 9 2.55 -7.65 8.53
C ASN A 9 1.80 -7.10 7.32
N MET A 10 0.99 -6.07 7.54
CA MET A 10 0.22 -5.48 6.45
C MET A 10 1.13 -4.72 5.49
N GLN A 11 2.12 -4.01 6.02
CA GLN A 11 3.10 -3.35 5.16
C GLN A 11 3.83 -4.37 4.31
N GLN A 12 4.25 -5.45 4.91
CA GLN A 12 5.00 -6.49 4.21
C GLN A 12 4.13 -7.18 3.16
N LEU A 13 2.88 -7.45 3.49
CA LEU A 13 1.96 -8.08 2.55
C LEU A 13 1.81 -7.23 1.29
N VAL A 14 1.53 -5.95 1.47
CA VAL A 14 1.35 -5.04 0.33
C VAL A 14 2.64 -4.95 -0.47
N ALA A 15 3.78 -4.84 0.22
CA ALA A 15 5.07 -4.74 -0.46
C ALA A 15 5.35 -5.98 -1.30
N GLU A 16 5.06 -7.17 -0.77
CA GLU A 16 5.33 -8.40 -1.50
C GLU A 16 4.44 -8.54 -2.72
N ILE A 17 3.17 -8.16 -2.59
CA ILE A 17 2.26 -8.19 -3.73
C ILE A 17 2.76 -7.23 -4.81
N ALA A 18 3.12 -6.01 -4.43
CA ALA A 18 3.58 -5.03 -5.39
C ALA A 18 4.85 -5.47 -6.09
N LYS A 19 5.81 -6.01 -5.33
CA LYS A 19 7.07 -6.48 -5.90
C LYS A 19 6.87 -7.58 -6.92
N ALA A 20 5.85 -8.39 -6.72
CA ALA A 20 5.54 -9.46 -7.66
C ALA A 20 4.95 -8.94 -8.97
N LEU A 21 4.39 -7.75 -8.96
CA LEU A 21 3.69 -7.20 -10.11
C LEU A 21 4.53 -6.26 -10.95
N VAL A 22 5.50 -5.58 -10.34
CA VAL A 22 6.22 -4.49 -11.01
C VAL A 22 7.48 -5.00 -11.70
N ASP A 23 8.00 -4.17 -12.61
CA ASP A 23 9.28 -4.44 -13.26
C ASP A 23 10.45 -3.96 -12.42
N ASP A 24 10.23 -2.97 -11.57
CA ASP A 24 11.29 -2.40 -10.74
C ASP A 24 10.96 -2.60 -9.26
N PRO A 25 11.20 -3.81 -8.72
CA PRO A 25 10.85 -4.07 -7.34
C PRO A 25 11.66 -3.28 -6.33
N GLN A 26 12.84 -2.78 -6.72
CA GLN A 26 13.64 -1.99 -5.81
C GLN A 26 13.03 -0.62 -5.53
N ALA A 27 12.13 -0.17 -6.40
CA ALA A 27 11.45 1.10 -6.18
C ALA A 27 10.21 0.95 -5.29
N VAL A 28 9.82 -0.28 -4.97
CA VAL A 28 8.64 -0.49 -4.14
C VAL A 28 8.92 -0.11 -2.70
N GLU A 29 8.04 0.71 -2.15
CA GLU A 29 8.14 1.14 -0.77
C GLU A 29 6.75 1.24 -0.20
N VAL A 30 6.56 0.81 1.03
CA VAL A 30 5.27 0.92 1.71
C VAL A 30 5.48 1.65 3.01
N GLN A 31 4.77 2.74 3.17
CA GLN A 31 4.82 3.54 4.38
C GLN A 31 3.50 3.43 5.10
N ALA A 32 3.54 3.24 6.40
CA ALA A 32 2.33 3.16 7.19
C ALA A 32 2.16 4.46 7.96
N VAL A 33 1.00 5.09 7.80
CA VAL A 33 0.65 6.29 8.53
C VAL A 33 -0.50 5.94 9.46
N ALA A 34 -0.18 5.79 10.73
CA ALA A 34 -1.15 5.33 11.72
C ALA A 34 -1.86 6.52 12.35
N ARG A 35 -3.18 6.40 12.50
CA ARG A 35 -4.01 7.40 13.16
C ARG A 35 -5.09 6.67 13.92
N ASP A 36 -5.13 6.85 15.22
CA ASP A 36 -6.16 6.25 16.05
C ASP A 36 -6.47 4.81 15.62
N GLU A 37 -7.63 4.59 15.00
CA GLU A 37 -8.05 3.24 14.61
C GLU A 37 -7.88 3.00 13.11
N ASN A 38 -7.14 3.86 12.44
CA ASN A 38 -6.99 3.79 11.00
C ASN A 38 -5.52 3.90 10.63
N THR A 39 -5.06 3.02 9.76
CA THR A 39 -3.70 3.09 9.23
C THR A 39 -3.79 3.14 7.71
N VAL A 40 -3.14 4.13 7.13
CA VAL A 40 -3.05 4.25 5.68
C VAL A 40 -1.74 3.63 5.23
N LEU A 41 -1.81 2.64 4.37
CA LEU A 41 -0.63 2.04 3.77
C LEU A 41 -0.38 2.75 2.45
N ARG A 42 0.71 3.47 2.37
CA ARG A 42 1.06 4.28 1.20
C ARG A 42 2.07 3.50 0.37
N LEU A 43 1.61 2.94 -0.72
CA LEU A 43 2.44 2.14 -1.61
C LEU A 43 3.02 3.05 -2.67
N ARG A 44 4.34 3.07 -2.75
CA ARG A 44 5.06 3.84 -3.76
C ARG A 44 5.76 2.89 -4.72
N VAL A 45 5.60 3.13 -6.01
CA VAL A 45 6.25 2.34 -7.05
C VAL A 45 6.81 3.28 -8.09
N ALA A 46 7.68 2.75 -8.96
CA ALA A 46 8.19 3.53 -10.08
C ALA A 46 7.02 4.00 -10.95
N SER A 47 7.14 5.20 -11.51
CA SER A 47 6.09 5.78 -12.33
C SER A 47 5.61 4.83 -13.42
N ALA A 48 6.55 4.15 -14.07
CA ALA A 48 6.20 3.25 -15.17
C ALA A 48 5.42 2.03 -14.70
N ASP A 49 5.44 1.74 -13.40
CA ASP A 49 4.80 0.55 -12.86
C ASP A 49 3.46 0.80 -12.21
N VAL A 50 3.05 2.05 -12.11
CA VAL A 50 1.78 2.37 -11.44
C VAL A 50 0.62 1.58 -12.05
N GLY A 51 0.57 1.52 -13.37
CA GLY A 51 -0.50 0.79 -14.04
C GLY A 51 -0.52 -0.70 -13.71
N LYS A 52 0.63 -1.26 -13.35
CA LYS A 52 0.71 -2.68 -13.01
C LYS A 52 0.08 -2.99 -11.66
N VAL A 53 0.19 -2.05 -10.72
CA VAL A 53 -0.40 -2.27 -9.40
C VAL A 53 -1.86 -1.83 -9.35
N ILE A 54 -2.26 -0.92 -10.21
CA ILE A 54 -3.67 -0.55 -10.32
C ILE A 54 -4.43 -1.64 -11.07
N GLY A 55 -3.81 -2.13 -12.15
CA GLY A 55 -4.38 -3.18 -12.95
C GLY A 55 -5.42 -2.67 -13.92
N LYS A 56 -5.83 -3.56 -14.81
CA LYS A 56 -6.81 -3.21 -15.84
C LYS A 56 -8.11 -2.81 -15.17
N GLN A 57 -8.59 -1.62 -15.49
CA GLN A 57 -9.84 -1.08 -14.94
C GLN A 57 -9.80 -1.02 -13.40
N GLY A 58 -8.62 -0.90 -12.83
CA GLY A 58 -8.48 -0.79 -11.40
C GLY A 58 -8.69 -2.07 -10.61
N ARG A 59 -8.72 -3.21 -11.29
CA ARG A 59 -9.10 -4.48 -10.65
C ARG A 59 -8.10 -4.94 -9.61
N THR A 60 -6.80 -4.77 -9.90
CA THR A 60 -5.77 -5.22 -8.96
C THR A 60 -5.83 -4.40 -7.68
N ALA A 61 -5.89 -3.08 -7.83
CA ALA A 61 -5.98 -2.20 -6.66
C ALA A 61 -7.23 -2.49 -5.84
N ARG A 62 -8.36 -2.72 -6.53
CA ARG A 62 -9.60 -3.04 -5.85
C ARG A 62 -9.49 -4.34 -5.07
N SER A 63 -8.82 -5.33 -5.66
CA SER A 63 -8.63 -6.62 -5.00
C SER A 63 -7.78 -6.47 -3.75
N MET A 64 -6.71 -5.68 -3.84
CA MET A 64 -5.88 -5.43 -2.67
C MET A 64 -6.67 -4.74 -1.57
N ARG A 65 -7.49 -3.77 -1.94
CA ARG A 65 -8.33 -3.08 -0.96
C ARG A 65 -9.36 -4.00 -0.32
N THR A 66 -9.88 -4.94 -1.10
CA THR A 66 -10.82 -5.92 -0.57
C THR A 66 -10.14 -6.81 0.46
N ILE A 67 -8.92 -7.26 0.17
CA ILE A 67 -8.16 -8.06 1.11
C ILE A 67 -7.89 -7.29 2.40
N LEU A 68 -7.47 -6.03 2.26
CA LEU A 68 -7.21 -5.20 3.45
C LEU A 68 -8.49 -4.97 4.26
N SER A 69 -9.61 -4.84 3.59
CA SER A 69 -10.88 -4.67 4.26
C SER A 69 -11.22 -5.90 5.11
N ALA A 70 -10.99 -7.08 4.56
CA ALA A 70 -11.24 -8.32 5.29
C ALA A 70 -10.34 -8.43 6.51
N VAL A 71 -9.06 -8.07 6.35
CA VAL A 71 -8.12 -8.10 7.46
C VAL A 71 -8.52 -7.06 8.52
N SER A 72 -8.99 -5.90 8.07
CA SER A 72 -9.42 -4.85 8.97
C SER A 72 -10.53 -5.34 9.90
N MET A 73 -11.47 -6.08 9.35
CA MET A 73 -12.56 -6.62 10.16
C MET A 73 -12.05 -7.60 11.20
N LYS A 74 -11.10 -8.45 10.80
CA LYS A 74 -10.55 -9.44 11.72
C LYS A 74 -9.78 -8.78 12.86
N LEU A 75 -9.02 -7.74 12.54
CA LEU A 75 -8.13 -7.11 13.51
C LEU A 75 -8.78 -5.94 14.25
N HIS A 76 -9.99 -5.57 13.89
CA HIS A 76 -10.69 -4.44 14.49
C HIS A 76 -9.88 -3.14 14.36
N HIS A 77 -9.21 -2.99 13.21
CA HIS A 77 -8.39 -1.83 12.91
C HIS A 77 -8.42 -1.62 11.42
N ARG A 78 -8.71 -0.42 10.98
CA ARG A 78 -8.89 -0.14 9.57
C ARG A 78 -7.56 0.06 8.86
N TYR A 79 -7.35 -0.70 7.82
CA TYR A 79 -6.19 -0.54 6.93
C TYR A 79 -6.69 -0.13 5.56
N THR A 80 -6.18 0.98 5.05
CA THR A 80 -6.52 1.47 3.71
C THR A 80 -5.27 1.57 2.87
N LEU A 81 -5.46 1.69 1.56
CA LEU A 81 -4.34 1.68 0.62
C LEU A 81 -4.36 2.90 -0.27
N ASP A 82 -3.24 3.61 -0.29
CA ASP A 82 -2.98 4.67 -1.27
C ASP A 82 -1.88 4.19 -2.20
N ILE A 83 -2.04 4.41 -3.48
CA ILE A 83 -1.03 4.07 -4.47
C ILE A 83 -0.47 5.35 -5.05
N LEU A 84 0.85 5.50 -4.96
CA LEU A 84 1.54 6.71 -5.40
C LEU A 84 2.64 6.34 -6.37
N GLU A 85 2.91 7.19 -7.33
CA GLU A 85 4.12 7.00 -8.10
C GLU A 85 5.30 7.62 -7.38
N GLU A 86 6.48 7.16 -7.74
CA GLU A 86 7.71 7.53 -7.08
C GLU A 86 7.88 9.05 -6.95
N ASP A 87 7.60 9.76 -8.03
CA ASP A 87 7.75 11.21 -8.04
C ASP A 87 6.77 11.90 -7.11
N GLU A 88 5.55 11.41 -7.06
CA GLU A 88 4.52 12.02 -6.21
C GLU A 88 4.90 11.95 -4.75
N ALA A 89 5.52 10.84 -4.35
CA ALA A 89 5.85 10.63 -2.95
C ALA A 89 6.91 11.59 -2.48
N GLY A 90 7.72 12.11 -3.39
CA GLY A 90 8.78 13.04 -3.03
C GLY A 90 8.42 14.49 -3.16
N ARG A 91 7.14 14.80 -3.43
CA ARG A 91 6.73 16.17 -3.71
C ARG A 91 5.64 16.66 -2.79
N PRO A 92 5.57 17.97 -2.57
CA PRO A 92 4.41 18.53 -1.91
C PRO A 92 3.16 18.27 -2.73
N ALA A 93 2.02 18.22 -2.04
CA ALA A 93 0.77 17.81 -2.66
C ALA A 93 0.31 18.76 -3.79
N ASP A 94 0.72 19.99 -3.71
CA ASP A 94 0.26 20.99 -4.68
C ASP A 94 1.26 21.27 -5.78
N SER A 95 2.27 20.49 -5.88
CA SER A 95 3.31 20.70 -6.90
C SER A 95 2.83 20.38 -8.29
#